data_ed5dfc0e7f9a9307dd7b34ad50e93204
#
_entry.id   ed5dfc0e7f9a9307dd7b34ad50e93204
#
_cell.length_a   1.000
_cell.length_b   1.000
_cell.length_c   1.000
_cell.angle_alpha   90.00
_cell.angle_beta   90.00
_cell.angle_gamma   90.00
#
_symmetry.space_group_name_H-M   'P 1'
#
loop_
_entity.id
_entity.type
_entity.pdbx_description
1 polymer ?
#
loop_
_entity_poly.entity_id
_entity_poly.type
_entity_poly.pdbx_seq_one_letter_code
_entity_poly.pdbx_strand_id
1 'polypeptide(L)'
;MKEIDKIRIRQWNQDNPYIQMKNLENVQPEYRVHTVNVDHHLYELPLETQNIILDWIFWNFYPAQKIYPHLTSDDLKEVLYKRTQIHLHDNQFKEAMLINGFWPRDPSELNWVFHIQASSPAIRTQADGYPGIPIIGRQELNEYRKKSCARR
;
A
#
# COMPACT_ATOMS: atom_id res chain seq x y z
N MET A 1 -11.50 -10.76 1.64
CA MET A 1 -11.22 -9.53 2.42
C MET A 1 -12.05 -9.56 3.70
N LYS A 2 -11.43 -9.21 4.81
CA LYS A 2 -12.12 -9.16 6.10
C LYS A 2 -13.19 -8.07 6.10
N GLU A 3 -14.27 -8.28 6.84
CA GLU A 3 -15.36 -7.30 6.91
C GLU A 3 -14.89 -5.95 7.48
N ILE A 4 -14.00 -5.99 8.49
CA ILE A 4 -13.43 -4.75 9.06
C ILE A 4 -12.67 -3.93 8.01
N ASP A 5 -12.00 -4.60 7.08
CA ASP A 5 -11.24 -3.92 6.03
C ASP A 5 -12.19 -3.27 5.02
N LYS A 6 -13.30 -3.94 4.69
CA LYS A 6 -14.34 -3.35 3.83
C LYS A 6 -14.96 -2.12 4.48
N ILE A 7 -15.16 -2.15 5.79
CA ILE A 7 -15.69 -1.01 6.54
C ILE A 7 -14.72 0.17 6.47
N ARG A 8 -13.42 -0.09 6.62
CA ARG A 8 -12.39 0.97 6.53
C ARG A 8 -12.36 1.62 5.15
N ILE A 9 -12.46 0.84 4.10
CA ILE A 9 -12.49 1.37 2.73
C ILE A 9 -13.76 2.17 2.48
N ARG A 10 -14.91 1.67 2.93
CA ARG A 10 -16.17 2.41 2.81
C ARG A 10 -16.12 3.75 3.56
N GLN A 11 -15.57 3.73 4.77
CA GLN A 11 -15.41 4.95 5.57
C GLN A 11 -14.49 5.95 4.87
N TRP A 12 -13.36 5.48 4.35
CA TRP A 12 -12.45 6.31 3.58
C TRP A 12 -13.18 6.96 2.39
N ASN A 13 -13.95 6.18 1.64
CA ASN A 13 -14.68 6.69 0.47
C ASN A 13 -15.74 7.72 0.85
N GLN A 14 -16.39 7.55 2.00
CA GLN A 14 -17.34 8.54 2.52
C GLN A 14 -16.65 9.84 2.89
N ASP A 15 -15.47 9.76 3.50
CA ASP A 15 -14.71 10.93 3.93
C ASP A 15 -14.01 11.62 2.75
N ASN A 16 -13.73 10.89 1.67
CA ASN A 16 -12.97 11.37 0.52
C ASN A 16 -13.70 10.99 -0.79
N PRO A 17 -14.89 11.57 -1.08
CA PRO A 17 -15.72 11.06 -2.17
C PRO A 17 -15.14 11.23 -3.56
N TYR A 18 -14.61 12.39 -3.91
CA TYR A 18 -14.00 12.63 -5.22
C TYR A 18 -12.88 13.64 -5.05
N ILE A 19 -11.67 13.13 -4.95
CA ILE A 19 -10.51 13.96 -4.70
C ILE A 19 -9.97 14.51 -6.02
N GLN A 20 -9.98 15.84 -6.12
CA GLN A 20 -9.45 16.54 -7.29
C GLN A 20 -7.91 16.52 -7.21
N MET A 21 -7.25 16.06 -8.28
CA MET A 21 -5.80 16.06 -8.34
C MET A 21 -5.22 17.47 -8.37
N LYS A 22 -4.07 17.64 -7.75
CA LYS A 22 -3.28 18.87 -7.83
C LYS A 22 -2.52 18.93 -9.15
N ASN A 23 -2.21 20.15 -9.60
CA ASN A 23 -1.35 20.38 -10.78
C ASN A 23 -1.87 19.64 -12.03
N LEU A 24 -3.11 19.91 -12.39
CA LEU A 24 -3.85 19.20 -13.44
C LEU A 24 -3.15 19.22 -14.80
N GLU A 25 -2.29 20.19 -15.07
CA GLU A 25 -1.64 20.35 -16.37
C GLU A 25 -0.84 19.13 -16.80
N ASN A 26 -0.23 18.44 -15.84
CA ASN A 26 0.64 17.28 -16.09
C ASN A 26 -0.05 15.95 -15.75
N VAL A 27 -1.36 15.98 -15.48
CA VAL A 27 -2.10 14.78 -15.06
C VAL A 27 -2.97 14.33 -16.23
N GLN A 28 -2.91 13.04 -16.55
CA GLN A 28 -3.78 12.44 -17.56
C GLN A 28 -5.26 12.67 -17.17
N PRO A 29 -6.15 12.93 -18.14
CA PRO A 29 -7.55 13.24 -17.83
C PRO A 29 -8.23 12.22 -16.91
N GLU A 30 -7.94 10.93 -17.07
CA GLU A 30 -8.53 9.86 -16.27
C GLU A 30 -8.12 9.89 -14.80
N TYR A 31 -7.04 10.59 -14.46
CA TYR A 31 -6.55 10.69 -13.08
C TYR A 31 -6.88 12.03 -12.40
N ARG A 32 -7.51 12.96 -13.11
CA ARG A 32 -7.75 14.31 -12.57
C ARG A 32 -8.73 14.32 -11.40
N VAL A 33 -9.64 13.37 -11.39
CA VAL A 33 -10.50 13.11 -10.23
C VAL A 33 -10.14 11.73 -9.73
N HIS A 34 -9.69 11.62 -8.50
CA HIS A 34 -9.18 10.38 -7.94
C HIS A 34 -9.82 10.04 -6.60
N THR A 35 -10.13 8.76 -6.44
CA THR A 35 -10.55 8.18 -5.17
C THR A 35 -10.27 6.67 -5.23
N VAL A 36 -10.03 6.05 -4.09
CA VAL A 36 -9.88 4.59 -4.02
C VAL A 36 -11.16 3.84 -4.40
N ASN A 37 -12.24 4.57 -4.66
CA ASN A 37 -13.52 4.01 -5.08
C ASN A 37 -13.71 4.01 -6.59
N VAL A 38 -12.73 4.43 -7.39
CA VAL A 38 -12.91 4.61 -8.83
C VAL A 38 -12.81 3.31 -9.60
N ASP A 39 -11.76 2.51 -9.34
CA ASP A 39 -11.40 1.43 -10.26
C ASP A 39 -10.40 0.48 -9.61
N HIS A 40 -10.42 -0.78 -10.04
CA HIS A 40 -9.44 -1.80 -9.65
C HIS A 40 -9.25 -1.94 -8.13
N HIS A 41 -10.24 -2.51 -7.47
CA HIS A 41 -10.20 -2.69 -6.02
C HIS A 41 -9.37 -3.90 -5.59
N LEU A 42 -8.79 -3.82 -4.41
CA LEU A 42 -8.05 -4.93 -3.81
C LEU A 42 -8.90 -6.20 -3.69
N TYR A 43 -10.17 -6.04 -3.33
CA TYR A 43 -11.08 -7.19 -3.16
C TYR A 43 -11.38 -7.93 -4.46
N GLU A 44 -11.04 -7.38 -5.62
CA GLU A 44 -11.19 -8.05 -6.91
C GLU A 44 -10.13 -9.14 -7.13
N LEU A 45 -9.05 -9.11 -6.35
CA LEU A 45 -8.00 -10.13 -6.42
C LEU A 45 -8.41 -11.38 -5.65
N PRO A 46 -7.84 -12.55 -5.98
CA PRO A 46 -8.05 -13.76 -5.19
C PRO A 46 -7.71 -13.52 -3.72
N LEU A 47 -8.45 -14.13 -2.81
CA LEU A 47 -8.25 -13.95 -1.37
C LEU A 47 -6.82 -14.26 -0.93
N GLU A 48 -6.23 -15.29 -1.48
CA GLU A 48 -4.85 -15.66 -1.18
C GLU A 48 -3.88 -14.54 -1.55
N THR A 49 -4.07 -13.94 -2.72
CA THR A 49 -3.25 -12.81 -3.19
C THR A 49 -3.43 -11.59 -2.27
N GLN A 50 -4.67 -11.29 -1.89
CA GLN A 50 -4.96 -10.21 -0.94
C GLN A 50 -4.18 -10.40 0.36
N ASN A 51 -4.22 -11.61 0.91
CA ASN A 51 -3.55 -11.93 2.17
C ASN A 51 -2.03 -11.79 2.05
N ILE A 52 -1.45 -12.22 0.95
CA ILE A 52 -0.02 -12.07 0.69
C ILE A 52 0.37 -10.58 0.70
N ILE A 53 -0.38 -9.76 0.00
CA ILE A 53 -0.12 -8.32 -0.09
C ILE A 53 -0.21 -7.67 1.29
N LEU A 54 -1.29 -7.95 2.02
CA LEU A 54 -1.53 -7.33 3.33
C LEU A 54 -0.46 -7.75 4.35
N ASP A 55 -0.05 -9.01 4.35
CA ASP A 55 0.99 -9.49 5.25
C ASP A 55 2.36 -8.95 4.87
N TRP A 56 2.65 -8.84 3.56
CA TRP A 56 3.91 -8.26 3.12
C TRP A 56 4.02 -6.80 3.59
N ILE A 57 2.97 -6.01 3.43
CA ILE A 57 2.95 -4.62 3.89
C ILE A 57 3.14 -4.55 5.40
N PHE A 58 2.44 -5.39 6.16
CA PHE A 58 2.55 -5.42 7.61
C PHE A 58 4.01 -5.64 8.08
N TRP A 59 4.75 -6.52 7.41
CA TRP A 59 6.11 -6.87 7.82
C TRP A 59 7.17 -5.91 7.28
N ASN A 60 6.88 -5.16 6.24
CA ASN A 60 7.88 -4.38 5.51
C ASN A 60 7.76 -2.87 5.69
N PHE A 61 6.72 -2.39 6.36
CA PHE A 61 6.57 -0.97 6.68
C PHE A 61 6.30 -0.78 8.15
N TYR A 62 7.02 0.16 8.77
CA TYR A 62 6.79 0.54 10.16
C TYR A 62 6.09 1.90 10.20
N PRO A 63 5.03 2.06 11.01
CA PRO A 63 4.31 3.32 11.11
C PRO A 63 5.18 4.41 11.72
N ALA A 64 4.94 5.65 11.29
CA ALA A 64 5.59 6.83 11.84
C ALA A 64 4.63 8.00 11.92
N GLN A 65 4.93 8.97 12.79
CA GLN A 65 4.18 10.22 12.83
C GLN A 65 4.60 11.16 11.71
N LYS A 66 5.85 11.06 11.25
CA LYS A 66 6.37 11.88 10.16
C LYS A 66 6.17 11.21 8.81
N ILE A 67 6.06 12.03 7.78
CA ILE A 67 6.02 11.58 6.39
C ILE A 67 7.41 11.15 5.95
N TYR A 68 7.47 10.10 5.14
CA TYR A 68 8.67 9.74 4.38
C TYR A 68 8.46 10.16 2.92
N PRO A 69 9.02 11.31 2.50
CA PRO A 69 8.69 11.90 1.20
C PRO A 69 9.52 11.38 0.02
N HIS A 70 10.54 10.55 0.27
CA HIS A 70 11.49 10.15 -0.77
C HIS A 70 10.99 9.03 -1.67
N LEU A 71 10.00 8.25 -1.23
CA LEU A 71 9.39 7.20 -2.04
C LEU A 71 7.88 7.37 -2.03
N THR A 72 7.30 7.38 -3.22
CA THR A 72 5.84 7.50 -3.40
C THR A 72 5.17 6.13 -3.46
N SER A 73 3.84 6.12 -3.50
CA SER A 73 3.06 4.89 -3.68
C SER A 73 3.49 4.13 -4.94
N ASP A 74 3.84 4.85 -6.01
CA ASP A 74 4.31 4.22 -7.24
C ASP A 74 5.64 3.50 -7.02
N ASP A 75 6.58 4.15 -6.34
CA ASP A 75 7.87 3.55 -5.99
C ASP A 75 7.70 2.33 -5.08
N LEU A 76 6.86 2.42 -4.07
CA LEU A 76 6.63 1.35 -3.11
C LEU A 76 5.91 0.16 -3.74
N LYS A 77 5.00 0.42 -4.65
CA LYS A 77 4.33 -0.61 -5.45
C LYS A 77 5.35 -1.41 -6.27
N GLU A 78 6.34 -0.73 -6.83
CA GLU A 78 7.43 -1.38 -7.57
C GLU A 78 8.31 -2.24 -6.66
N VAL A 79 8.58 -1.78 -5.43
CA VAL A 79 9.31 -2.58 -4.43
C VAL A 79 8.54 -3.86 -4.12
N LEU A 80 7.23 -3.75 -3.92
CA LEU A 80 6.37 -4.92 -3.69
C LEU A 80 6.45 -5.90 -4.86
N TYR A 81 6.36 -5.40 -6.09
CA TYR A 81 6.47 -6.24 -7.28
C TYR A 81 7.79 -6.99 -7.34
N LYS A 82 8.90 -6.31 -7.07
CA LYS A 82 10.22 -6.94 -7.10
C LYS A 82 10.36 -8.05 -6.06
N ARG A 83 9.67 -7.92 -4.93
CA ARG A 83 9.76 -8.88 -3.82
C ARG A 83 8.77 -10.03 -3.93
N THR A 84 7.59 -9.78 -4.46
CA THR A 84 6.51 -10.78 -4.47
C THR A 84 6.13 -11.24 -5.87
N GLN A 85 6.57 -10.56 -6.93
CA GLN A 85 6.16 -10.75 -8.31
C GLN A 85 4.65 -10.47 -8.52
N ILE A 86 4.03 -9.72 -7.63
CA ILE A 86 2.62 -9.35 -7.73
C ILE A 86 2.53 -7.93 -8.28
N HIS A 87 1.92 -7.79 -9.46
CA HIS A 87 1.60 -6.49 -10.04
C HIS A 87 0.27 -6.00 -9.47
N LEU A 88 0.27 -4.78 -8.96
CA LEU A 88 -0.94 -4.14 -8.48
C LEU A 88 -1.26 -2.90 -9.32
N HIS A 89 -2.53 -2.64 -9.50
CA HIS A 89 -2.98 -1.31 -9.90
C HIS A 89 -2.74 -0.34 -8.74
N ASP A 90 -2.56 0.91 -9.07
CA ASP A 90 -2.27 1.96 -8.10
C ASP A 90 -3.30 1.98 -6.96
N ASN A 91 -4.58 1.88 -7.32
CA ASN A 91 -5.67 1.88 -6.37
C ASN A 91 -5.62 0.68 -5.41
N GLN A 92 -5.27 -0.49 -5.92
CA GLN A 92 -5.14 -1.71 -5.10
C GLN A 92 -4.04 -1.55 -4.05
N PHE A 93 -2.91 -0.98 -4.43
CA PHE A 93 -1.82 -0.73 -3.48
C PHE A 93 -2.23 0.29 -2.42
N LYS A 94 -2.89 1.37 -2.82
CA LYS A 94 -3.37 2.40 -1.90
C LYS A 94 -4.37 1.82 -0.89
N GLU A 95 -5.31 1.00 -1.34
CA GLU A 95 -6.25 0.33 -0.46
C GLU A 95 -5.54 -0.59 0.54
N ALA A 96 -4.55 -1.35 0.08
CA ALA A 96 -3.78 -2.24 0.95
C ALA A 96 -3.01 -1.46 2.03
N MET A 97 -2.46 -0.31 1.68
CA MET A 97 -1.80 0.57 2.66
C MET A 97 -2.80 1.12 3.68
N LEU A 98 -3.97 1.59 3.23
CA LEU A 98 -5.02 2.08 4.12
C LEU A 98 -5.49 1.00 5.09
N ILE A 99 -5.70 -0.21 4.61
CA ILE A 99 -6.12 -1.35 5.45
C ILE A 99 -5.09 -1.62 6.55
N ASN A 100 -3.81 -1.46 6.26
CA ASN A 100 -2.74 -1.60 7.24
C ASN A 100 -2.56 -0.36 8.14
N GLY A 101 -3.37 0.67 7.95
CA GLY A 101 -3.35 1.86 8.79
C GLY A 101 -2.36 2.93 8.34
N PHE A 102 -1.84 2.84 7.13
CA PHE A 102 -0.94 3.85 6.59
C PHE A 102 -1.72 4.87 5.75
N TRP A 103 -1.75 6.11 6.21
CA TRP A 103 -2.50 7.19 5.57
C TRP A 103 -1.59 8.06 4.73
N PRO A 104 -2.09 8.62 3.60
CA PRO A 104 -1.30 9.52 2.80
C PRO A 104 -1.17 10.90 3.46
N ARG A 105 -0.11 11.62 3.14
CA ARG A 105 0.02 13.03 3.50
C ARG A 105 -1.12 13.84 2.89
N ASP A 106 -1.40 13.62 1.63
CA ASP A 106 -2.40 14.36 0.87
C ASP A 106 -3.05 13.45 -0.17
N PRO A 107 -4.30 13.04 0.03
CA PRO A 107 -4.97 12.12 -0.89
C PRO A 107 -5.26 12.75 -2.27
N SER A 108 -5.12 14.06 -2.43
CA SER A 108 -5.29 14.71 -3.73
C SER A 108 -4.06 14.58 -4.64
N GLU A 109 -2.96 14.02 -4.14
CA GLU A 109 -1.78 13.74 -4.95
C GLU A 109 -1.97 12.42 -5.69
N LEU A 110 -1.54 12.35 -6.95
CA LEU A 110 -1.64 11.12 -7.73
C LEU A 110 -0.79 10.01 -7.10
N ASN A 111 0.45 10.32 -6.77
CA ASN A 111 1.36 9.41 -6.11
C ASN A 111 1.47 9.81 -4.64
N TRP A 112 1.01 8.92 -3.77
CA TRP A 112 0.94 9.22 -2.34
C TRP A 112 2.27 9.04 -1.64
N VAL A 113 2.54 9.86 -0.64
CA VAL A 113 3.59 9.65 0.35
C VAL A 113 2.93 9.36 1.69
N PHE A 114 3.57 8.50 2.48
CA PHE A 114 2.94 7.94 3.68
C PHE A 114 3.71 8.26 4.94
N HIS A 115 3.03 8.09 6.08
CA HIS A 115 3.62 8.17 7.41
C HIS A 115 4.31 6.84 7.75
N ILE A 116 5.51 6.63 7.23
CA ILE A 116 6.29 5.41 7.45
C ILE A 116 7.71 5.75 7.87
N GLN A 117 8.31 4.85 8.66
CA GLN A 117 9.68 5.04 9.14
C GLN A 117 10.70 4.74 8.03
N ALA A 118 11.77 5.54 7.97
CA ALA A 118 12.89 5.30 7.07
C ALA A 118 13.58 3.97 7.36
N SER A 119 13.45 3.45 8.58
CA SER A 119 13.97 2.15 8.99
C SER A 119 13.14 0.96 8.52
N SER A 120 12.01 1.21 7.85
CA SER A 120 11.17 0.13 7.30
C SER A 120 11.99 -0.77 6.37
N PRO A 121 11.87 -2.11 6.49
CA PRO A 121 12.65 -3.02 5.66
C PRO A 121 12.56 -2.75 4.16
N ALA A 122 11.37 -2.42 3.65
CA ALA A 122 11.19 -2.12 2.23
C ALA A 122 11.96 -0.87 1.79
N ILE A 123 12.04 0.13 2.67
CA ILE A 123 12.74 1.38 2.38
C ILE A 123 14.25 1.21 2.46
N ARG A 124 14.74 0.57 3.52
CA ARG A 124 16.19 0.34 3.71
C ARG A 124 16.79 -0.46 2.57
N THR A 125 16.04 -1.44 2.05
CA THR A 125 16.48 -2.22 0.90
C THR A 125 16.78 -1.34 -0.30
N GLN A 126 16.02 -0.27 -0.51
CA GLN A 126 16.21 0.65 -1.63
C GLN A 126 17.30 1.69 -1.35
N ALA A 127 17.33 2.24 -0.14
CA ALA A 127 18.17 3.41 0.18
C ALA A 127 19.62 3.05 0.49
N ASP A 128 19.84 1.96 1.24
CA ASP A 128 21.14 1.64 1.82
C ASP A 128 21.78 0.36 1.27
N GLY A 129 21.14 -0.26 0.28
CA GLY A 129 21.58 -1.57 -0.19
C GLY A 129 21.38 -2.66 0.86
N TYR A 130 20.64 -2.37 1.92
CA TYR A 130 20.33 -3.32 2.98
C TYR A 130 19.53 -4.49 2.38
N PRO A 131 19.93 -5.75 2.65
CA PRO A 131 19.25 -6.90 2.05
C PRO A 131 17.78 -7.01 2.47
N GLY A 132 17.40 -6.43 3.63
CA GLY A 132 16.04 -6.44 4.11
C GLY A 132 15.53 -7.85 4.35
N ILE A 133 14.22 -8.01 4.25
CA ILE A 133 13.59 -9.33 4.26
C ILE A 133 13.79 -9.93 2.87
N PRO A 134 14.36 -11.14 2.73
CA PRO A 134 14.59 -11.77 1.43
C PRO A 134 13.28 -11.91 0.63
N ILE A 135 13.40 -12.10 -0.68
CA ILE A 135 12.24 -12.42 -1.52
C ILE A 135 11.61 -13.67 -0.95
N ILE A 136 10.32 -13.60 -0.66
CA ILE A 136 9.60 -14.68 0.03
C ILE A 136 8.64 -15.33 -0.96
N GLY A 137 8.75 -16.66 -1.09
CA GLY A 137 7.76 -17.46 -1.79
C GLY A 137 6.46 -17.52 -0.98
N ARG A 138 5.39 -17.95 -1.66
CA ARG A 138 4.04 -18.01 -1.05
C ARG A 138 4.03 -18.81 0.26
N GLN A 139 4.72 -19.94 0.30
CA GLN A 139 4.76 -20.81 1.46
C GLN A 139 5.43 -20.14 2.65
N GLU A 140 6.55 -19.47 2.43
CA GLU A 140 7.29 -18.76 3.48
C GLU A 140 6.46 -17.60 4.02
N LEU A 141 5.75 -16.89 3.16
CA LEU A 141 4.88 -15.81 3.58
C LEU A 141 3.71 -16.31 4.43
N ASN A 142 3.20 -17.51 4.14
CA ASN A 142 2.17 -18.14 4.97
C ASN A 142 2.67 -18.45 6.38
N GLU A 143 3.93 -18.81 6.54
CA GLU A 143 4.55 -19.01 7.86
C GLU A 143 4.64 -17.69 8.60
N TYR A 144 5.05 -16.62 7.94
CA TYR A 144 5.05 -15.27 8.52
C TYR A 144 3.64 -14.86 8.95
N ARG A 145 2.63 -15.19 8.17
CA ARG A 145 1.24 -14.89 8.51
C ARG A 145 0.83 -15.54 9.83
N LYS A 146 1.22 -16.79 10.07
CA LYS A 146 0.93 -17.48 11.33
C LYS A 146 1.56 -16.75 12.51
N LYS A 147 2.81 -16.28 12.37
CA LYS A 147 3.47 -15.47 13.38
C LYS A 147 2.80 -14.12 13.57
N SER A 148 2.35 -13.50 12.47
CA SER A 148 1.64 -12.23 12.50
C SER A 148 0.35 -12.34 13.31
N CYS A 149 -0.43 -13.42 13.13
CA CYS A 149 -1.65 -13.65 13.91
C CYS A 149 -1.37 -13.75 15.41
N ALA A 150 -0.25 -14.35 15.80
CA ALA A 150 0.14 -14.43 17.21
C ALA A 150 0.60 -13.09 17.78
N ARG A 151 1.13 -12.18 16.94
CA ARG A 151 1.65 -10.87 17.36
C ARG A 151 0.60 -9.78 17.36
N ARG A 152 -0.42 -9.94 16.56
CA ARG A 152 -1.51 -8.97 16.44
C ARG A 152 -2.59 -9.24 17.46
#